data_6b9f94f420f42bc8df4223fd541bc317
#
_entry.id   6b9f94f420f42bc8df4223fd541bc317
#
_cell.length_a   1.000
_cell.length_b   1.000
_cell.length_c   1.000
_cell.angle_alpha   90.00
_cell.angle_beta   90.00
_cell.angle_gamma   90.00
#
_symmetry.space_group_name_H-M   'P 1'
#
loop_
_entity.id
_entity.type
_entity.pdbx_description
1 polymer ?
#
loop_
_entity_poly.entity_id
_entity_poly.type
_entity_poly.pdbx_seq_one_letter_code
_entity_poly.pdbx_strand_id
1 'polypeptide(L)'
;MSSGLRSALRSLPLQRRVAYLTTVAVALAVAISSVAAYVTIRVSLYNALDNELINTATSLAKGPVTADIRALGGLTEASLRAENVSLAAVRADGERYFVPDERERLVLGDRELAIARTQLGNSVRSGVSTSGEEYRIVAVPVPGLATYALVLGRPLEPTNDILSSLWVVLIIFGGSGVIAADS
;
A
#
# COMPACT_ATOMS: atom_id res chain seq x y z
N MET A 1 -22.74 -29.41 15.16
CA MET A 1 -22.65 -28.37 16.17
C MET A 1 -23.82 -27.35 16.19
N SER A 2 -24.85 -27.50 15.36
CA SER A 2 -25.97 -26.55 15.26
C SER A 2 -27.22 -26.87 16.11
N SER A 3 -27.30 -28.03 16.72
CA SER A 3 -28.45 -28.44 17.53
C SER A 3 -28.44 -27.91 18.98
N GLY A 4 -27.27 -27.68 19.56
CA GLY A 4 -27.14 -27.20 20.94
C GLY A 4 -27.54 -25.73 21.16
N LEU A 5 -27.34 -24.86 20.17
CA LEU A 5 -27.72 -23.45 20.24
C LEU A 5 -29.23 -23.24 20.18
N ARG A 6 -29.96 -24.09 19.42
CA ARG A 6 -31.43 -23.99 19.30
C ARG A 6 -32.16 -24.44 20.56
N SER A 7 -31.61 -25.37 21.34
CA SER A 7 -32.20 -25.83 22.61
C SER A 7 -31.94 -24.83 23.75
N ALA A 8 -30.80 -24.18 23.80
CA ALA A 8 -30.49 -23.15 24.79
C ALA A 8 -31.35 -21.89 24.65
N LEU A 9 -31.72 -21.51 23.46
CA LEU A 9 -32.59 -20.35 23.19
C LEU A 9 -34.07 -20.61 23.56
N ARG A 10 -34.51 -21.87 23.66
CA ARG A 10 -35.90 -22.20 23.97
C ARG A 10 -36.28 -22.03 25.43
N SER A 11 -35.34 -22.02 26.35
CA SER A 11 -35.55 -21.92 27.81
C SER A 11 -35.51 -20.49 28.35
N LEU A 12 -35.14 -19.50 27.52
CA LEU A 12 -35.07 -18.10 27.98
C LEU A 12 -36.41 -17.37 27.82
N PRO A 13 -36.78 -16.47 28.76
CA PRO A 13 -37.97 -15.65 28.64
C PRO A 13 -37.92 -14.80 27.37
N LEU A 14 -39.07 -14.55 26.76
CA LEU A 14 -39.23 -13.88 25.46
C LEU A 14 -38.42 -12.57 25.37
N GLN A 15 -38.37 -11.81 26.45
CA GLN A 15 -37.64 -10.56 26.55
C GLN A 15 -36.13 -10.73 26.31
N ARG A 16 -35.51 -11.76 26.88
CA ARG A 16 -34.08 -12.04 26.71
C ARG A 16 -33.75 -12.52 25.32
N ARG A 17 -34.65 -13.25 24.65
CA ARG A 17 -34.46 -13.66 23.24
C ARG A 17 -34.44 -12.49 22.28
N VAL A 18 -35.38 -11.55 22.47
CA VAL A 18 -35.44 -10.36 21.63
C VAL A 18 -34.19 -9.50 21.86
N ALA A 19 -33.79 -9.27 23.12
CA ALA A 19 -32.59 -8.53 23.45
C ALA A 19 -31.33 -9.18 22.82
N TYR A 20 -31.17 -10.50 22.94
CA TYR A 20 -30.02 -11.23 22.36
C TYR A 20 -29.99 -11.14 20.82
N LEU A 21 -31.12 -11.33 20.16
CA LEU A 21 -31.20 -11.20 18.69
C LEU A 21 -30.90 -9.80 18.21
N THR A 22 -31.39 -8.78 18.92
CA THR A 22 -31.10 -7.38 18.61
C THR A 22 -29.62 -7.06 18.79
N THR A 23 -29.02 -7.51 19.89
CA THR A 23 -27.57 -7.32 20.13
C THR A 23 -26.74 -7.99 19.07
N VAL A 24 -27.05 -9.23 18.68
CA VAL A 24 -26.34 -9.95 17.62
C VAL A 24 -26.50 -9.23 16.27
N ALA A 25 -27.71 -8.78 15.95
CA ALA A 25 -27.98 -8.05 14.71
C ALA A 25 -27.18 -6.74 14.63
N VAL A 26 -27.15 -5.97 15.72
CA VAL A 26 -26.37 -4.74 15.81
C VAL A 26 -24.89 -5.01 15.73
N ALA A 27 -24.38 -6.03 16.43
CA ALA A 27 -22.97 -6.41 16.39
C ALA A 27 -22.54 -6.81 14.97
N LEU A 28 -23.36 -7.58 14.24
CA LEU A 28 -23.12 -7.94 12.86
C LEU A 28 -23.13 -6.71 11.94
N ALA A 29 -24.09 -5.82 12.09
CA ALA A 29 -24.14 -4.59 11.30
C ALA A 29 -22.90 -3.71 11.50
N VAL A 30 -22.46 -3.54 12.74
CA VAL A 30 -21.24 -2.80 13.08
C VAL A 30 -20.01 -3.49 12.50
N ALA A 31 -19.90 -4.82 12.62
CA ALA A 31 -18.77 -5.57 12.06
C ALA A 31 -18.68 -5.42 10.54
N ILE A 32 -19.79 -5.56 9.81
CA ILE A 32 -19.84 -5.39 8.36
C ILE A 32 -19.46 -3.96 7.97
N SER A 33 -20.00 -2.96 8.65
CA SER A 33 -19.68 -1.54 8.39
C SER A 33 -18.19 -1.25 8.64
N SER A 34 -17.62 -1.81 9.70
CA SER A 34 -16.20 -1.66 10.02
C SER A 34 -15.29 -2.27 8.98
N VAL A 35 -15.60 -3.47 8.50
CA VAL A 35 -14.85 -4.13 7.43
C VAL A 35 -14.95 -3.32 6.13
N ALA A 36 -16.14 -2.85 5.77
CA ALA A 36 -16.34 -2.03 4.58
C ALA A 36 -15.54 -0.73 4.65
N ALA A 37 -15.56 -0.03 5.79
CA ALA A 37 -14.78 1.18 6.02
C ALA A 37 -13.28 0.92 5.91
N TYR A 38 -12.77 -0.16 6.52
CA TYR A 38 -11.37 -0.55 6.45
C TYR A 38 -10.91 -0.81 5.02
N VAL A 39 -11.68 -1.60 4.25
CA VAL A 39 -11.36 -1.90 2.85
C VAL A 39 -11.34 -0.63 2.01
N THR A 40 -12.33 0.26 2.20
CA THR A 40 -12.41 1.52 1.48
C THR A 40 -11.21 2.42 1.75
N ILE A 41 -10.84 2.58 3.03
CA ILE A 41 -9.67 3.39 3.42
C ILE A 41 -8.40 2.79 2.84
N ARG A 42 -8.21 1.48 2.96
CA ARG A 42 -7.04 0.79 2.42
C ARG A 42 -6.88 1.03 0.92
N VAL A 43 -7.93 0.77 0.14
CA VAL A 43 -7.90 0.99 -1.32
C VAL A 43 -7.65 2.45 -1.66
N SER A 44 -8.25 3.39 -0.94
CA SER A 44 -8.07 4.82 -1.16
C SER A 44 -6.62 5.27 -0.89
N LEU A 45 -6.01 4.79 0.19
CA LEU A 45 -4.62 5.10 0.53
C LEU A 45 -3.64 4.58 -0.53
N TYR A 46 -3.80 3.33 -0.96
CA TYR A 46 -2.93 2.78 -2.02
C TYR A 46 -3.10 3.51 -3.34
N ASN A 47 -4.33 3.85 -3.74
CA ASN A 47 -4.57 4.62 -4.96
C ASN A 47 -3.99 6.02 -4.89
N ALA A 48 -4.09 6.69 -3.74
CA ALA A 48 -3.49 8.01 -3.53
C ALA A 48 -1.96 7.94 -3.63
N LEU A 49 -1.34 6.95 -2.98
CA LEU A 49 0.10 6.72 -3.04
C LEU A 49 0.57 6.42 -4.48
N ASP A 50 -0.14 5.57 -5.21
CA ASP A 50 0.17 5.21 -6.59
C ASP A 50 0.14 6.45 -7.50
N ASN A 51 -0.90 7.27 -7.39
CA ASN A 51 -1.05 8.50 -8.17
C ASN A 51 0.05 9.53 -7.84
N GLU A 52 0.38 9.70 -6.55
CA GLU A 52 1.46 10.58 -6.11
C GLU A 52 2.81 10.12 -6.69
N LEU A 53 3.12 8.82 -6.59
CA LEU A 53 4.36 8.26 -7.11
C LEU A 53 4.46 8.35 -8.63
N ILE A 54 3.37 8.07 -9.37
CA ILE A 54 3.34 8.21 -10.83
C ILE A 54 3.57 9.67 -11.23
N ASN A 55 2.92 10.61 -10.57
CA ASN A 55 3.06 12.04 -10.86
C ASN A 55 4.49 12.52 -10.58
N THR A 56 5.05 12.13 -9.44
CA THR A 56 6.43 12.45 -9.06
C THR A 56 7.43 11.83 -10.03
N ALA A 57 7.28 10.55 -10.35
CA ALA A 57 8.13 9.85 -11.32
C ALA A 57 8.06 10.50 -12.71
N THR A 58 6.86 10.85 -13.17
CA THR A 58 6.66 11.50 -14.46
C THR A 58 7.27 12.90 -14.49
N SER A 59 7.15 13.65 -13.40
CA SER A 59 7.74 15.00 -13.28
C SER A 59 9.27 14.93 -13.30
N LEU A 60 9.87 13.98 -12.57
CA LEU A 60 11.31 13.75 -12.59
C LEU A 60 11.80 13.26 -13.94
N ALA A 61 11.03 12.36 -14.59
CA ALA A 61 11.37 11.85 -15.93
C ALA A 61 11.31 12.93 -17.01
N LYS A 62 10.52 13.97 -16.86
CA LYS A 62 10.45 15.15 -17.76
C LYS A 62 11.48 16.24 -17.42
N GLY A 63 12.12 16.15 -16.26
CA GLY A 63 13.06 17.12 -15.74
C GLY A 63 14.52 16.87 -16.20
N PRO A 64 15.50 17.24 -15.38
CA PRO A 64 16.93 17.18 -15.73
C PRO A 64 17.44 15.76 -16.04
N VAL A 65 16.74 14.72 -15.61
CA VAL A 65 17.08 13.30 -15.90
C VAL A 65 16.99 12.97 -17.38
N THR A 66 16.26 13.77 -18.18
CA THR A 66 16.14 13.58 -19.64
C THR A 66 17.45 13.81 -20.41
N ALA A 67 18.40 14.54 -19.84
CA ALA A 67 19.65 14.87 -20.51
C ALA A 67 20.74 13.82 -20.29
N ASP A 68 20.83 13.23 -19.11
CA ASP A 68 21.77 12.18 -18.79
C ASP A 68 21.27 11.39 -17.56
N ILE A 69 21.17 10.06 -17.69
CA ILE A 69 20.87 9.17 -16.57
C ILE A 69 21.96 9.22 -15.48
N ARG A 70 23.18 9.59 -15.85
CA ARG A 70 24.24 9.85 -14.88
C ARG A 70 23.97 11.06 -13.99
N ALA A 71 23.06 11.95 -14.40
CA ALA A 71 22.55 13.03 -13.57
C ALA A 71 21.67 12.52 -12.38
N LEU A 72 21.28 11.24 -12.36
CA LEU A 72 20.75 10.62 -11.14
C LEU A 72 21.71 10.76 -9.95
N GLY A 73 23.02 10.73 -10.21
CA GLY A 73 24.05 11.00 -9.21
C GLY A 73 24.17 12.46 -8.77
N GLY A 74 23.53 13.38 -9.48
CA GLY A 74 23.49 14.82 -9.15
C GLY A 74 22.17 15.27 -8.47
N LEU A 75 21.16 14.40 -8.43
CA LEU A 75 20.01 14.62 -7.57
C LEU A 75 20.50 14.45 -6.13
N THR A 76 20.42 15.52 -5.38
CA THR A 76 20.94 15.55 -4.00
C THR A 76 20.25 14.46 -3.20
N GLU A 77 21.02 13.48 -2.73
CA GLU A 77 20.56 12.40 -1.82
C GLU A 77 19.70 12.97 -0.67
N ALA A 78 19.99 14.19 -0.24
CA ALA A 78 19.23 14.91 0.77
C ALA A 78 17.78 15.20 0.38
N SER A 79 17.48 15.51 -0.89
CA SER A 79 16.11 15.75 -1.32
C SER A 79 15.30 14.46 -1.49
N LEU A 80 15.95 13.38 -1.94
CA LEU A 80 15.32 12.06 -2.03
C LEU A 80 15.06 11.45 -0.66
N ARG A 81 16.00 11.61 0.26
CA ARG A 81 15.83 11.17 1.66
C ARG A 81 14.77 11.95 2.42
N ALA A 82 14.63 13.25 2.17
CA ALA A 82 13.59 14.08 2.79
C ALA A 82 12.18 13.61 2.42
N GLU A 83 12.01 12.99 1.23
CA GLU A 83 10.74 12.44 0.75
C GLU A 83 10.60 10.93 0.99
N ASN A 84 11.63 10.28 1.58
CA ASN A 84 11.67 8.84 1.81
C ASN A 84 11.39 8.02 0.54
N VAL A 85 12.05 8.41 -0.56
CA VAL A 85 11.87 7.83 -1.90
C VAL A 85 13.21 7.28 -2.40
N SER A 86 13.21 6.04 -2.87
CA SER A 86 14.33 5.42 -3.58
C SER A 86 14.18 5.60 -5.09
N LEU A 87 15.27 5.93 -5.77
CA LEU A 87 15.28 6.20 -7.19
C LEU A 87 16.25 5.25 -7.93
N ALA A 88 15.79 4.69 -9.02
CA ALA A 88 16.59 3.85 -9.90
C ALA A 88 16.21 4.10 -11.37
N ALA A 89 17.06 3.65 -12.29
CA ALA A 89 16.70 3.57 -13.69
C ALA A 89 17.05 2.19 -14.25
N VAL A 90 16.25 1.77 -15.21
CA VAL A 90 16.46 0.49 -15.93
C VAL A 90 16.55 0.79 -17.41
N ARG A 91 17.53 0.16 -18.09
CA ARG A 91 17.70 0.22 -19.53
C ARG A 91 17.05 -1.00 -20.19
N ALA A 92 16.66 -0.87 -21.44
CA ALA A 92 15.98 -1.91 -22.22
C ALA A 92 16.80 -3.22 -22.39
N ASP A 93 18.13 -3.15 -22.28
CA ASP A 93 19.04 -4.31 -22.27
C ASP A 93 19.13 -5.01 -20.90
N GLY A 94 18.51 -4.44 -19.86
CA GLY A 94 18.52 -4.96 -18.50
C GLY A 94 19.54 -4.32 -17.57
N GLU A 95 20.35 -3.37 -18.05
CA GLU A 95 21.28 -2.63 -17.21
C GLU A 95 20.52 -1.73 -16.22
N ARG A 96 20.99 -1.70 -14.97
CA ARG A 96 20.32 -1.03 -13.85
C ARG A 96 21.23 0.03 -13.28
N TYR A 97 20.67 1.22 -13.08
CA TYR A 97 21.37 2.36 -12.53
C TYR A 97 20.69 2.76 -11.20
N PHE A 98 21.50 2.94 -10.16
CA PHE A 98 21.05 3.34 -8.83
C PHE A 98 21.73 4.65 -8.45
N VAL A 99 21.12 5.38 -7.54
CA VAL A 99 21.75 6.57 -6.95
C VAL A 99 22.99 6.12 -6.17
N PRO A 100 24.16 6.79 -6.35
CA PRO A 100 25.34 6.50 -5.55
C PRO A 100 25.06 6.61 -4.05
N ASP A 101 25.70 5.74 -3.26
CA ASP A 101 25.58 5.69 -1.80
C ASP A 101 24.20 5.32 -1.22
N GLU A 102 23.25 4.93 -2.04
CA GLU A 102 21.98 4.41 -1.58
C GLU A 102 22.19 3.04 -0.89
N ARG A 103 21.92 3.00 0.43
CA ARG A 103 22.11 1.79 1.26
C ARG A 103 21.11 0.70 0.91
N GLU A 104 19.92 1.08 0.51
CA GLU A 104 18.81 0.19 0.19
C GLU A 104 18.44 0.34 -1.29
N ARG A 105 18.71 -0.70 -2.06
CA ARG A 105 18.40 -0.72 -3.49
C ARG A 105 17.10 -1.48 -3.75
N LEU A 106 16.28 -0.94 -4.63
CA LEU A 106 15.07 -1.60 -5.08
C LEU A 106 15.40 -2.88 -5.87
N VAL A 107 14.69 -3.96 -5.60
CA VAL A 107 14.75 -5.17 -6.42
C VAL A 107 13.87 -4.97 -7.66
N LEU A 108 14.51 -4.66 -8.80
CA LEU A 108 13.83 -4.40 -10.06
C LEU A 108 13.56 -5.73 -10.79
N GLY A 109 12.40 -5.81 -11.46
CA GLY A 109 11.92 -7.00 -12.15
C GLY A 109 11.56 -6.76 -13.62
N ASP A 110 10.85 -7.73 -14.19
CA ASP A 110 10.49 -7.74 -15.62
C ASP A 110 9.51 -6.62 -16.00
N ARG A 111 8.69 -6.14 -15.05
CA ARG A 111 7.71 -5.07 -15.31
C ARG A 111 8.38 -3.74 -15.60
N GLU A 112 9.41 -3.39 -14.84
CA GLU A 112 10.21 -2.17 -15.05
C GLU A 112 10.97 -2.26 -16.37
N LEU A 113 11.53 -3.44 -16.67
CA LEU A 113 12.20 -3.71 -17.93
C LEU A 113 11.25 -3.61 -19.13
N ALA A 114 10.02 -4.08 -18.99
CA ALA A 114 8.99 -3.94 -20.03
C ALA A 114 8.71 -2.46 -20.36
N ILE A 115 8.60 -1.58 -19.34
CA ILE A 115 8.42 -0.14 -19.56
C ILE A 115 9.64 0.46 -20.30
N ALA A 116 10.86 0.07 -19.93
CA ALA A 116 12.07 0.53 -20.63
C ALA A 116 12.09 0.10 -22.11
N ARG A 117 11.59 -1.09 -22.42
CA ARG A 117 11.55 -1.63 -23.79
C ARG A 117 10.42 -1.06 -24.63
N THR A 118 9.21 -0.96 -24.05
CA THR A 118 8.02 -0.55 -24.80
C THR A 118 7.86 0.96 -24.86
N GLN A 119 8.42 1.70 -23.88
CA GLN A 119 8.25 3.15 -23.72
C GLN A 119 6.78 3.57 -23.64
N LEU A 120 5.91 2.67 -23.19
CA LEU A 120 4.46 2.87 -23.11
C LEU A 120 3.93 2.59 -21.70
N GLY A 121 3.03 3.45 -21.27
CA GLY A 121 2.32 3.30 -20.00
C GLY A 121 3.19 3.52 -18.77
N ASN A 122 2.76 2.95 -17.67
CA ASN A 122 3.50 2.88 -16.41
C ASN A 122 3.33 1.49 -15.78
N SER A 123 4.20 1.15 -14.86
CA SER A 123 4.08 -0.07 -14.05
C SER A 123 4.00 0.31 -12.59
N VAL A 124 3.05 -0.28 -11.88
CA VAL A 124 2.89 -0.12 -10.43
C VAL A 124 2.83 -1.49 -9.79
N ARG A 125 3.66 -1.74 -8.78
CA ARG A 125 3.65 -2.99 -8.01
C ARG A 125 4.18 -2.81 -6.60
N SER A 126 3.86 -3.75 -5.74
CA SER A 126 4.62 -3.95 -4.50
C SER A 126 5.84 -4.82 -4.79
N GLY A 127 6.94 -4.50 -4.16
CA GLY A 127 8.21 -5.22 -4.27
C GLY A 127 9.00 -5.05 -2.98
N VAL A 128 10.24 -5.52 -2.99
CA VAL A 128 11.13 -5.44 -1.84
C VAL A 128 12.42 -4.73 -2.19
N SER A 129 13.07 -4.18 -1.17
CA SER A 129 14.45 -3.70 -1.25
C SER A 129 15.45 -4.83 -1.03
N THR A 130 16.72 -4.55 -1.15
CA THR A 130 17.82 -5.49 -0.85
C THR A 130 17.90 -5.83 0.65
N SER A 131 17.33 -5.02 1.53
CA SER A 131 17.18 -5.30 2.97
C SER A 131 15.96 -6.14 3.31
N GLY A 132 15.05 -6.35 2.35
CA GLY A 132 13.80 -7.10 2.53
C GLY A 132 12.61 -6.24 2.93
N GLU A 133 12.76 -4.92 3.00
CA GLU A 133 11.65 -4.01 3.25
C GLU A 133 10.67 -3.96 2.08
N GLU A 134 9.38 -3.83 2.39
CA GLU A 134 8.33 -3.70 1.39
C GLU A 134 8.26 -2.29 0.82
N TYR A 135 8.29 -2.20 -0.50
CA TYR A 135 8.21 -0.95 -1.26
C TYR A 135 7.06 -0.95 -2.24
N ARG A 136 6.45 0.21 -2.42
CA ARG A 136 5.62 0.48 -3.59
C ARG A 136 6.52 1.02 -4.69
N ILE A 137 6.58 0.30 -5.80
CA ILE A 137 7.50 0.55 -6.92
C ILE A 137 6.69 0.98 -8.13
N VAL A 138 7.08 2.12 -8.71
CA VAL A 138 6.49 2.68 -9.92
C VAL A 138 7.58 2.85 -10.96
N ALA A 139 7.32 2.45 -12.21
CA ALA A 139 8.18 2.69 -13.35
C ALA A 139 7.46 3.49 -14.41
N VAL A 140 8.13 4.50 -14.96
CA VAL A 140 7.65 5.35 -16.06
C VAL A 140 8.70 5.47 -17.15
N PRO A 141 8.32 5.62 -18.45
CA PRO A 141 9.27 5.86 -19.51
C PRO A 141 9.92 7.25 -19.35
N VAL A 142 11.15 7.38 -19.78
CA VAL A 142 11.87 8.67 -19.76
C VAL A 142 11.77 9.33 -21.14
N PRO A 143 10.99 10.42 -21.29
CA PRO A 143 10.89 11.15 -22.55
C PRO A 143 12.28 11.66 -22.99
N GLY A 144 12.68 11.37 -24.21
CA GLY A 144 14.00 11.77 -24.73
C GLY A 144 15.13 10.76 -24.57
N LEU A 145 14.96 9.73 -23.72
CA LEU A 145 15.88 8.60 -23.56
C LEU A 145 15.14 7.29 -23.88
N ALA A 146 14.96 7.03 -25.16
CA ALA A 146 14.07 6.00 -25.72
C ALA A 146 14.35 4.53 -25.27
N THR A 147 15.28 4.28 -24.38
CA THR A 147 15.62 2.94 -23.90
C THR A 147 15.64 2.83 -22.38
N TYR A 148 15.14 3.87 -21.69
CA TYR A 148 15.20 3.91 -20.24
C TYR A 148 13.83 4.06 -19.60
N ALA A 149 13.64 3.42 -18.46
CA ALA A 149 12.54 3.67 -17.53
C ALA A 149 13.11 4.20 -16.22
N LEU A 150 12.49 5.24 -15.71
CA LEU A 150 12.73 5.75 -14.36
C LEU A 150 11.88 4.98 -13.37
N VAL A 151 12.48 4.55 -12.28
CA VAL A 151 11.84 3.75 -11.25
C VAL A 151 11.89 4.50 -9.93
N LEU A 152 10.73 4.74 -9.34
CA LEU A 152 10.59 5.25 -7.98
C LEU A 152 10.08 4.15 -7.06
N GLY A 153 10.63 4.13 -5.84
CA GLY A 153 10.12 3.29 -4.76
C GLY A 153 9.89 4.08 -3.49
N ARG A 154 8.79 3.78 -2.78
CA ARG A 154 8.48 4.31 -1.47
C ARG A 154 8.22 3.18 -0.49
N PRO A 155 8.81 3.17 0.72
CA PRO A 155 8.57 2.14 1.70
C PRO A 155 7.10 2.13 2.15
N LEU A 156 6.54 0.92 2.32
CA LEU A 156 5.16 0.71 2.75
C LEU A 156 5.02 0.61 4.27
N GLU A 157 6.11 0.52 5.00
CA GLU A 157 6.12 0.37 6.46
C GLU A 157 5.26 1.42 7.17
N PRO A 158 5.36 2.74 6.89
CA PRO A 158 4.50 3.73 7.52
C PRO A 158 3.00 3.54 7.22
N THR A 159 2.68 3.04 6.03
CA THR A 159 1.29 2.78 5.60
C THR A 159 0.71 1.56 6.31
N ASN A 160 1.51 0.52 6.49
CA ASN A 160 1.10 -0.70 7.19
C ASN A 160 0.88 -0.44 8.69
N ASP A 161 1.67 0.43 9.31
CA ASP A 161 1.52 0.80 10.72
C ASP A 161 0.21 1.54 10.99
N ILE A 162 -0.19 2.45 10.11
CA ILE A 162 -1.47 3.14 10.18
C ILE A 162 -2.62 2.13 10.08
N LEU A 163 -2.54 1.18 9.15
CA LEU A 163 -3.56 0.16 8.94
C LEU A 163 -3.66 -0.80 10.13
N SER A 164 -2.53 -1.20 10.73
CA SER A 164 -2.50 -2.04 11.92
C SER A 164 -3.11 -1.35 13.15
N SER A 165 -2.84 -0.06 13.33
CA SER A 165 -3.42 0.75 14.40
C SER A 165 -4.94 0.87 14.26
N LEU A 166 -5.46 1.03 13.05
CA LEU A 166 -6.91 1.04 12.80
C LEU A 166 -7.57 -0.31 13.16
N TRP A 167 -6.92 -1.43 12.89
CA TRP A 167 -7.41 -2.76 13.29
C TRP A 167 -7.55 -2.87 14.81
N VAL A 168 -6.56 -2.42 15.56
CA VAL A 168 -6.58 -2.44 17.03
C VAL A 168 -7.73 -1.59 17.57
N VAL A 169 -7.94 -0.40 17.04
CA VAL A 169 -9.04 0.48 17.41
C VAL A 169 -10.40 -0.18 17.14
N LEU A 170 -10.56 -0.80 15.97
CA LEU A 170 -11.80 -1.50 15.61
C LEU A 170 -12.10 -2.69 16.52
N ILE A 171 -11.08 -3.46 16.94
CA ILE A 171 -11.24 -4.58 17.87
C ILE A 171 -11.64 -4.06 19.27
N ILE A 172 -11.01 -2.99 19.76
CA ILE A 172 -11.30 -2.44 21.08
C ILE A 172 -12.73 -1.88 21.14
N PHE A 173 -13.12 -1.08 20.16
CA PHE A 173 -14.47 -0.48 20.12
C PHE A 173 -15.56 -1.50 19.77
N GLY A 174 -15.29 -2.43 18.85
CA GLY A 174 -16.22 -3.51 18.51
C GLY A 174 -16.39 -4.53 19.64
N GLY A 175 -15.32 -4.86 20.37
CA GLY A 175 -15.35 -5.79 21.50
C GLY A 175 -16.02 -5.20 22.77
N SER A 176 -15.81 -3.92 23.04
CA SER A 176 -16.38 -3.27 24.23
C SER A 176 -17.92 -3.14 24.17
N GLY A 177 -18.49 -3.01 22.97
CA GLY A 177 -19.94 -2.97 22.78
C GLY A 177 -20.64 -4.28 23.15
N VAL A 178 -19.97 -5.42 23.02
CA VAL A 178 -20.54 -6.73 23.39
C VAL A 178 -20.54 -6.94 24.91
N ILE A 179 -19.53 -6.46 25.62
CA ILE A 179 -19.38 -6.62 27.07
C ILE A 179 -20.37 -5.71 27.84
N ALA A 180 -20.67 -4.53 27.33
CA ALA A 180 -21.62 -3.60 27.96
C ALA A 180 -23.09 -4.07 27.89
N ALA A 181 -23.41 -5.04 27.01
CA ALA A 181 -24.76 -5.56 26.84
C ALA A 181 -25.11 -6.71 27.84
N ASP A 182 -24.13 -7.21 28.60
CA ASP A 182 -24.29 -8.37 29.49
C ASP A 182 -24.33 -7.94 30.99
N SER A 183 -24.38 -6.65 31.30
CA SER A 183 -24.49 -6.06 32.60
C SER A 183 -25.90 -5.52 32.84
#